data_05538d7b2f09ef696984c6cf3def23cf
#
_entry.id   05538d7b2f09ef696984c6cf3def23cf
#
_cell.length_a   1.000
_cell.length_b   1.000
_cell.length_c   1.000
_cell.angle_alpha   90.00
_cell.angle_beta   90.00
_cell.angle_gamma   90.00
#
_symmetry.space_group_name_H-M   'P 1'
#
loop_
_entity.id
_entity.type
_entity.pdbx_description
1 polymer ?
#
loop_
_entity_poly.entity_id
_entity_poly.type
_entity_poly.pdbx_seq_one_letter_code
_entity_poly.pdbx_strand_id
1 'polypeptide(L)'
;MKWYQPETDCYVKANRVDHGREYQDAIAEIIASRVGELLHILVVQYQLCRIRVDDEKLLLGTISHNFCYKNESFISFETMVESSDAPIQWAVSAKENYALVIDLFRTLTGLDA
;
A
#
# COMPACT_ATOMS: atom_id res chain seq x y z
N MET A 1 2.80 3.66 -11.32
CA MET A 1 3.82 4.68 -11.00
C MET A 1 3.47 5.40 -9.73
N LYS A 2 4.45 5.61 -8.89
CA LYS A 2 4.29 6.25 -7.59
C LYS A 2 5.38 7.30 -7.41
N TRP A 3 5.00 8.49 -6.94
CA TRP A 3 5.93 9.60 -6.71
C TRP A 3 5.78 10.14 -5.31
N TYR A 4 6.86 10.70 -4.80
CA TYR A 4 6.85 11.47 -3.58
C TYR A 4 7.03 12.96 -3.90
N GLN A 5 6.19 13.80 -3.32
CA GLN A 5 6.26 15.26 -3.46
C GLN A 5 6.81 15.86 -2.16
N PRO A 6 8.09 16.29 -2.13
CA PRO A 6 8.68 16.82 -0.90
C PRO A 6 7.99 18.10 -0.39
N GLU A 7 7.50 18.93 -1.30
CA GLU A 7 6.88 20.22 -0.96
C GLU A 7 5.61 20.06 -0.12
N THR A 8 4.88 18.99 -0.32
CA THR A 8 3.62 18.71 0.38
C THR A 8 3.70 17.51 1.32
N ASP A 9 4.83 16.81 1.33
CA ASP A 9 5.02 15.56 2.06
C ASP A 9 3.94 14.54 1.73
N CYS A 10 3.65 14.39 0.45
CA CYS A 10 2.60 13.50 -0.06
C CYS A 10 3.15 12.48 -1.04
N TYR A 11 2.50 11.32 -1.07
CA TYR A 11 2.69 10.31 -2.10
C TYR A 11 1.58 10.40 -3.13
N VAL A 12 1.94 10.31 -4.40
CA VAL A 12 1.01 10.31 -5.52
C VAL A 12 1.19 9.03 -6.30
N LYS A 13 0.10 8.35 -6.59
CA LYS A 13 0.12 7.08 -7.31
C LYS A 13 -0.92 7.12 -8.44
N ALA A 14 -0.48 6.88 -9.67
CA ALA A 14 -1.36 6.79 -10.82
C ALA A 14 -1.96 5.38 -10.95
N ASN A 15 -3.13 5.29 -11.56
CA ASN A 15 -3.68 4.02 -12.00
C ASN A 15 -2.68 3.30 -12.92
N ARG A 16 -2.68 1.98 -12.84
CA ARG A 16 -1.93 1.16 -13.80
C ARG A 16 -2.58 1.26 -15.16
N VAL A 17 -1.74 1.21 -16.19
CA VAL A 17 -2.18 1.13 -17.59
C VAL A 17 -1.51 -0.08 -18.23
N ASP A 18 -2.30 -0.93 -18.88
CA ASP A 18 -1.81 -2.11 -19.57
C ASP A 18 -2.62 -2.33 -20.83
N HIS A 19 -1.95 -2.55 -21.96
CA HIS A 19 -2.56 -2.73 -23.27
C HIS A 19 -3.56 -1.62 -23.63
N GLY A 20 -3.24 -0.36 -23.29
CA GLY A 20 -4.09 0.79 -23.54
C GLY A 20 -5.28 0.93 -22.59
N ARG A 21 -5.41 0.03 -21.63
CA ARG A 21 -6.49 0.03 -20.64
C ARG A 21 -6.02 0.61 -19.32
N GLU A 22 -6.74 1.62 -18.83
CA GLU A 22 -6.52 2.15 -17.48
C GLU A 22 -7.30 1.32 -16.47
N TYR A 23 -6.62 0.85 -15.43
CA TYR A 23 -7.24 0.16 -14.31
C TYR A 23 -7.83 1.15 -13.30
N GLN A 24 -8.60 0.65 -12.36
CA GLN A 24 -9.32 1.48 -11.39
C GLN A 24 -8.74 1.37 -9.98
N ASP A 25 -7.44 1.27 -9.88
CA ASP A 25 -6.73 1.14 -8.59
C ASP A 25 -7.05 2.30 -7.66
N ALA A 26 -7.10 3.54 -8.19
CA ALA A 26 -7.37 4.73 -7.39
C ALA A 26 -8.75 4.68 -6.72
N ILE A 27 -9.77 4.27 -7.45
CA ILE A 27 -11.13 4.15 -6.91
C ILE A 27 -11.19 3.07 -5.85
N ALA A 28 -10.54 1.92 -6.09
CA ALA A 28 -10.48 0.84 -5.11
C ALA A 28 -9.82 1.30 -3.80
N GLU A 29 -8.73 2.05 -3.88
CA GLU A 29 -8.04 2.59 -2.71
C GLU A 29 -8.90 3.58 -1.92
N ILE A 30 -9.64 4.45 -2.62
CA ILE A 30 -10.57 5.39 -1.98
C ILE A 30 -11.69 4.64 -1.25
N ILE A 31 -12.30 3.66 -1.90
CA ILE A 31 -13.36 2.86 -1.29
C ILE A 31 -12.84 2.13 -0.06
N ALA A 32 -11.67 1.48 -0.17
CA ALA A 32 -11.06 0.76 0.95
C ALA A 32 -10.78 1.69 2.14
N SER A 33 -10.25 2.89 1.90
CA SER A 33 -9.98 3.83 2.98
C SER A 33 -11.26 4.34 3.65
N ARG A 34 -12.32 4.56 2.89
CA ARG A 34 -13.63 4.98 3.46
C ARG A 34 -14.28 3.87 4.28
N VAL A 35 -14.20 2.64 3.81
CA VAL A 35 -14.67 1.48 4.60
C VAL A 35 -13.87 1.36 5.88
N GLY A 36 -12.56 1.53 5.83
CA GLY A 36 -11.71 1.52 7.02
C GLY A 36 -12.11 2.58 8.04
N GLU A 37 -12.40 3.81 7.60
CA GLU A 37 -12.91 4.88 8.46
C GLU A 37 -14.22 4.50 9.15
N LEU A 38 -15.17 3.93 8.38
CA LEU A 38 -16.46 3.50 8.92
C LEU A 38 -16.32 2.39 9.96
N LEU A 39 -15.31 1.56 9.83
CA LEU A 39 -14.99 0.49 10.77
C LEU A 39 -14.12 0.94 11.94
N HIS A 40 -13.78 2.23 12.00
CA HIS A 40 -12.86 2.80 13.00
C HIS A 40 -11.47 2.13 13.02
N ILE A 41 -11.00 1.73 11.84
CA ILE A 41 -9.67 1.18 11.67
C ILE A 41 -8.73 2.31 11.22
N LEU A 42 -7.51 2.32 11.77
CA LEU A 42 -6.50 3.28 11.34
C LEU A 42 -6.03 2.92 9.92
N VAL A 43 -6.34 3.79 8.97
CA VAL A 43 -6.00 3.58 7.56
C VAL A 43 -5.39 4.84 6.97
N VAL A 44 -4.63 4.66 5.90
CA VAL A 44 -4.12 5.77 5.11
C VAL A 44 -5.29 6.45 4.40
N GLN A 45 -5.35 7.78 4.49
CA GLN A 45 -6.38 8.58 3.85
C GLN A 45 -5.96 8.93 2.44
N TYR A 46 -6.76 8.50 1.46
CA TYR A 46 -6.53 8.77 0.05
C TYR A 46 -7.54 9.80 -0.48
N GLN A 47 -7.06 10.68 -1.34
CA GLN A 47 -7.90 11.57 -2.13
C GLN A 47 -7.68 11.29 -3.62
N LEU A 48 -8.73 11.43 -4.41
CA LEU A 48 -8.61 11.32 -5.86
C LEU A 48 -7.87 12.53 -6.42
N CYS A 49 -7.03 12.27 -7.40
CA CYS A 49 -6.36 13.32 -8.15
C CYS A 49 -6.30 12.93 -9.63
N ARG A 50 -5.99 13.90 -10.47
CA ARG A 50 -5.69 13.67 -11.88
C ARG A 50 -4.22 13.92 -12.10
N ILE A 51 -3.59 13.01 -12.82
CA ILE A 51 -2.15 13.05 -13.07
C ILE A 51 -1.95 13.20 -14.57
N ARG A 52 -1.26 14.27 -14.96
CA ARG A 52 -0.86 14.47 -16.36
C ARG A 52 0.41 13.68 -16.62
N VAL A 53 0.30 12.67 -17.48
CA VAL A 53 1.44 11.82 -17.84
C VAL A 53 2.19 12.41 -19.03
N ASP A 54 1.44 12.97 -19.98
CA ASP A 54 1.96 13.72 -21.12
C ASP A 54 0.92 14.76 -21.56
N ASP A 55 1.19 15.50 -22.63
CA ASP A 55 0.31 16.60 -23.08
C ASP A 55 -1.08 16.14 -23.47
N GLU A 56 -1.28 14.86 -23.77
CA GLU A 56 -2.54 14.32 -24.27
C GLU A 56 -3.20 13.35 -23.29
N LYS A 57 -2.50 12.96 -22.21
CA LYS A 57 -2.98 11.87 -21.37
C LYS A 57 -3.08 12.27 -19.91
N LEU A 58 -4.29 12.15 -19.37
CA LEU A 58 -4.59 12.29 -17.95
C LEU A 58 -5.01 10.93 -17.39
N LEU A 59 -4.43 10.56 -16.26
CA LEU A 59 -4.81 9.37 -15.51
C LEU A 59 -5.45 9.78 -14.19
N LEU A 60 -6.35 8.96 -13.69
CA LEU A 60 -6.77 9.05 -12.31
C LEU A 60 -5.67 8.48 -11.41
N GLY A 61 -5.61 9.03 -10.24
CA GLY A 61 -4.67 8.58 -9.23
C GLY A 61 -5.13 8.92 -7.84
N THR A 62 -4.31 8.60 -6.87
CA THR A 62 -4.52 8.93 -5.47
C THR A 62 -3.38 9.80 -4.96
N ILE A 63 -3.72 10.68 -4.03
CA ILE A 63 -2.74 11.42 -3.23
C ILE A 63 -2.99 11.12 -1.75
N SER A 64 -1.92 10.89 -1.01
CA SER A 64 -1.98 10.64 0.44
C SER A 64 -0.82 11.33 1.13
N HIS A 65 -1.06 11.82 2.34
CA HIS A 65 0.02 12.34 3.16
C HIS A 65 0.95 11.21 3.61
N ASN A 66 2.24 11.52 3.74
CA ASN A 66 3.19 10.61 4.35
C ASN A 66 2.75 10.32 5.80
N PHE A 67 2.51 9.05 6.09
CA PHE A 67 2.06 8.63 7.42
C PHE A 67 3.21 8.37 8.40
N CYS A 68 4.46 8.42 7.94
CA CYS A 68 5.62 8.29 8.81
C CYS A 68 5.99 9.64 9.42
N TYR A 69 6.17 9.66 10.75
CA TYR A 69 6.75 10.83 11.42
C TYR A 69 8.26 10.90 11.17
N LYS A 70 8.89 12.04 11.49
CA LYS A 70 10.32 12.26 11.24
C LYS A 70 11.25 11.23 11.87
N ASN A 71 10.82 10.65 13.00
CA ASN A 71 11.58 9.63 13.75
C ASN A 71 11.15 8.20 13.40
N GLU A 72 10.32 8.02 12.38
CA GLU A 72 9.82 6.72 11.95
C GLU A 72 10.32 6.40 10.55
N SER A 73 10.46 5.12 10.27
CA SER A 73 10.76 4.60 8.94
C SER A 73 9.71 3.59 8.53
N PHE A 74 9.37 3.59 7.25
CA PHE A 74 8.49 2.58 6.68
C PHE A 74 9.34 1.37 6.26
N ILE A 75 9.01 0.21 6.79
CA ILE A 75 9.62 -1.06 6.39
C ILE A 75 8.50 -2.00 5.98
N SER A 76 8.52 -2.46 4.73
CA SER A 76 7.52 -3.41 4.26
C SER A 76 7.72 -4.78 4.90
N PHE A 77 6.64 -5.54 5.03
CA PHE A 77 6.71 -6.90 5.54
C PHE A 77 7.60 -7.78 4.65
N GLU A 78 7.56 -7.59 3.35
CA GLU A 78 8.43 -8.27 2.40
C GLU A 78 9.91 -8.05 2.73
N THR A 79 10.30 -6.80 2.98
CA THR A 79 11.68 -6.48 3.36
C THR A 79 12.07 -7.14 4.69
N MET A 80 11.16 -7.16 5.66
CA MET A 80 11.41 -7.84 6.94
C MET A 80 11.64 -9.34 6.76
N VAL A 81 10.85 -9.97 5.90
CA VAL A 81 10.99 -11.41 5.58
C VAL A 81 12.31 -11.69 4.89
N GLU A 82 12.69 -10.89 3.90
CA GLU A 82 13.94 -11.03 3.15
C GLU A 82 15.18 -10.88 4.03
N SER A 83 15.12 -10.03 5.03
CA SER A 83 16.23 -9.82 5.96
C SER A 83 16.24 -10.80 7.12
N SER A 84 15.24 -11.67 7.24
CA SER A 84 15.20 -12.73 8.24
C SER A 84 15.91 -13.99 7.75
N ASP A 85 16.43 -14.81 8.68
CA ASP A 85 17.06 -16.08 8.34
C ASP A 85 16.07 -17.21 8.11
N ALA A 86 14.76 -16.93 8.21
CA ALA A 86 13.69 -17.90 8.06
C ALA A 86 12.88 -17.64 6.78
N PRO A 87 13.17 -18.34 5.67
CA PRO A 87 12.39 -18.18 4.45
C PRO A 87 10.97 -18.68 4.64
N ILE A 88 10.00 -18.00 4.03
CA ILE A 88 8.62 -18.49 3.98
C ILE A 88 8.51 -19.61 2.95
N GLN A 89 8.00 -20.74 3.37
CA GLN A 89 7.59 -21.81 2.46
C GLN A 89 6.07 -21.75 2.32
N TRP A 90 5.63 -21.24 1.17
CA TRP A 90 4.21 -21.08 0.90
C TRP A 90 3.51 -22.43 0.77
N ALA A 91 2.38 -22.57 1.46
CA ALA A 91 1.50 -23.71 1.32
C ALA A 91 0.52 -23.51 0.15
N VAL A 92 -0.20 -24.58 -0.22
CA VAL A 92 -1.16 -24.53 -1.32
C VAL A 92 -2.45 -23.79 -0.92
N SER A 93 -2.90 -23.93 0.34
CA SER A 93 -4.16 -23.31 0.77
C SER A 93 -3.98 -21.90 1.30
N ALA A 94 -4.94 -21.02 0.99
CA ALA A 94 -4.96 -19.65 1.49
C ALA A 94 -5.03 -19.59 3.02
N LYS A 95 -5.73 -20.53 3.65
CA LYS A 95 -5.86 -20.59 5.11
C LYS A 95 -4.51 -20.87 5.78
N GLU A 96 -3.75 -21.83 5.24
CA GLU A 96 -2.41 -22.13 5.76
C GLU A 96 -1.44 -20.99 5.55
N ASN A 97 -1.49 -20.34 4.40
CA ASN A 97 -0.66 -19.16 4.10
C ASN A 97 -0.98 -17.99 5.04
N TYR A 98 -2.26 -17.76 5.34
CA TYR A 98 -2.66 -16.75 6.31
C TYR A 98 -2.04 -17.03 7.69
N ALA A 99 -2.13 -18.26 8.17
CA ALA A 99 -1.55 -18.65 9.45
C ALA A 99 -0.02 -18.46 9.46
N LEU A 100 0.67 -18.84 8.38
CA LEU A 100 2.11 -18.65 8.23
C LEU A 100 2.49 -17.17 8.30
N VAL A 101 1.76 -16.28 7.63
CA VAL A 101 2.02 -14.84 7.64
C VAL A 101 1.82 -14.27 9.04
N ILE A 102 0.74 -14.64 9.74
CA ILE A 102 0.46 -14.18 11.10
C ILE A 102 1.55 -14.63 12.06
N ASP A 103 1.96 -15.89 12.02
CA ASP A 103 3.01 -16.42 12.88
C ASP A 103 4.35 -15.73 12.64
N LEU A 104 4.69 -15.51 11.37
CA LEU A 104 5.92 -14.83 11.02
C LEU A 104 5.89 -13.36 11.46
N PHE A 105 4.77 -12.68 11.30
CA PHE A 105 4.58 -11.31 11.76
C PHE A 105 4.82 -11.21 13.28
N ARG A 106 4.22 -12.10 14.05
CA ARG A 106 4.42 -12.15 15.52
C ARG A 106 5.87 -12.40 15.89
N THR A 107 6.54 -13.33 15.18
CA THR A 107 7.92 -13.66 15.43
C THR A 107 8.86 -12.48 15.16
N LEU A 108 8.66 -11.77 14.04
CA LEU A 108 9.54 -10.68 13.61
C LEU A 108 9.28 -9.39 14.38
N THR A 109 8.06 -9.11 14.77
CA THR A 109 7.70 -7.85 15.42
C THR A 109 7.50 -7.95 16.92
N GLY A 110 7.25 -9.15 17.44
CA GLY A 110 6.87 -9.35 18.84
C GLY A 110 5.45 -8.85 19.16
N LEU A 111 4.66 -8.47 18.14
CA LEU A 111 3.31 -7.96 18.28
C LEU A 111 2.28 -9.06 18.03
N ASP A 112 1.14 -8.96 18.69
CA ASP A 112 -0.02 -9.79 18.36
C ASP A 112 -0.75 -9.18 17.15
N ALA A 113 -1.05 -10.04 16.21
CA ALA A 113 -1.79 -9.64 15.00
C ALA A 113 -3.29 -9.86 15.18
#